data_f3d4a93474cae00323a495568f0af4be
#
_entry.id   f3d4a93474cae00323a495568f0af4be
#
_cell.length_a   1.000
_cell.length_b   1.000
_cell.length_c   1.000
_cell.angle_alpha   90.00
_cell.angle_beta   90.00
_cell.angle_gamma   90.00
#
_symmetry.space_group_name_H-M   'P 1'
#
loop_
_entity.id
_entity.type
_entity.pdbx_description
1 polymer ?
#
loop_
_entity_poly.entity_id
_entity_poly.type
_entity_poly.pdbx_seq_one_letter_code
_entity_poly.pdbx_strand_id
1 'polypeptide(L)'
;MKSSIGDKTEQLNESTMLAAGHHSECLELSCELSELERIREYIFQLPLDSGKKKKIFLACEEIFANIVNYSGADWIQFYYDSRETEVHVIFSDNGKMFNPLESKNEKEFEDFDAGGMGISLVKELCSDIHYSNTDGKNILSMEFSEK
;
A
#
# COMPACT_ATOMS: atom_id res chain seq x y z
N MET A 1 33.11 8.05 -3.25
CA MET A 1 32.53 8.05 -3.22
C MET A 1 31.68 8.26 -3.36
N LYS A 2 31.21 8.24 -3.73
CA LYS A 2 30.41 8.25 -3.82
C LYS A 2 29.96 8.51 -4.27
N SER A 3 30.17 8.55 -4.97
CA SER A 3 29.79 8.63 -5.30
C SER A 3 29.50 8.51 -5.48
N SER A 4 30.00 8.48 -5.79
CA SER A 4 29.65 8.23 -5.77
C SER A 4 29.49 7.93 -5.20
N ILE A 5 30.62 8.35 -5.45
CA ILE A 5 30.12 7.97 -4.59
C ILE A 5 29.09 7.91 -4.56
N GLY A 6 29.04 8.66 -5.42
CA GLY A 6 27.65 8.72 -5.41
C GLY A 6 27.03 7.41 -5.67
N ASP A 7 27.29 6.87 -6.81
CA ASP A 7 26.63 5.62 -7.18
C ASP A 7 27.07 4.47 -6.31
N LYS A 8 28.34 4.38 -6.04
CA LYS A 8 28.80 3.30 -5.20
C LYS A 8 28.26 3.45 -3.80
N THR A 9 28.22 4.67 -3.32
CA THR A 9 27.66 4.90 -2.00
C THR A 9 26.20 4.48 -1.95
N GLU A 10 25.47 4.78 -2.98
CA GLU A 10 24.06 4.39 -3.03
C GLU A 10 23.92 2.87 -3.03
N GLN A 11 24.76 2.18 -3.79
CA GLN A 11 24.70 0.74 -3.82
C GLN A 11 25.02 0.14 -2.46
N LEU A 12 26.04 0.68 -1.82
CA LEU A 12 26.38 0.20 -0.49
C LEU A 12 25.26 0.47 0.50
N ASN A 13 24.66 1.64 0.41
CA ASN A 13 23.54 1.95 1.30
C ASN A 13 22.38 1.01 1.08
N GLU A 14 22.10 0.72 -0.18
CA GLU A 14 21.03 -0.18 -0.49
C GLU A 14 21.30 -1.57 0.07
N SER A 15 22.49 -2.08 -0.13
CA SER A 15 22.84 -3.37 0.43
C SER A 15 22.74 -3.36 1.94
N THR A 16 23.23 -2.30 2.56
CA THR A 16 23.16 -2.19 4.00
C THR A 16 21.73 -2.15 4.48
N MET A 17 20.87 -1.42 3.78
CA MET A 17 19.49 -1.33 4.16
C MET A 17 18.79 -2.68 4.04
N LEU A 18 19.10 -3.43 2.98
CA LEU A 18 18.53 -4.76 2.83
C LEU A 18 18.99 -5.67 3.96
N ALA A 19 20.28 -5.62 4.28
CA ALA A 19 20.79 -6.44 5.34
C ALA A 19 20.19 -6.07 6.68
N ALA A 20 19.84 -4.79 6.86
CA ALA A 20 19.24 -4.34 8.10
C ALA A 20 17.72 -4.49 8.09
N GLY A 21 17.15 -5.06 7.02
CA GLY A 21 15.71 -5.25 6.98
C GLY A 21 14.95 -4.02 6.57
N HIS A 22 15.62 -3.05 5.96
CA HIS A 22 14.95 -1.82 5.52
C HIS A 22 14.71 -1.85 4.02
N HIS A 23 13.46 -1.72 3.63
CA HIS A 23 13.07 -1.68 2.23
C HIS A 23 12.09 -0.56 2.01
N SER A 24 12.22 0.11 0.89
CA SER A 24 11.24 1.13 0.54
C SER A 24 11.07 1.18 -0.96
N GLU A 25 9.89 1.59 -1.41
CA GLU A 25 9.58 1.67 -2.82
C GLU A 25 8.44 2.64 -3.02
N CYS A 26 8.46 3.33 -4.14
CA CYS A 26 7.36 4.20 -4.53
C CYS A 26 7.03 3.90 -5.98
N LEU A 27 5.81 3.44 -6.22
CA LEU A 27 5.35 3.11 -7.57
C LEU A 27 4.27 4.10 -7.98
N GLU A 28 4.37 4.59 -9.20
CA GLU A 28 3.31 5.38 -9.78
C GLU A 28 2.51 4.50 -10.71
N LEU A 29 1.23 4.43 -10.48
CA LEU A 29 0.36 3.48 -11.15
C LEU A 29 -0.76 4.21 -11.84
N SER A 30 -1.18 3.68 -12.98
CA SER A 30 -2.40 4.17 -13.59
C SER A 30 -3.59 3.56 -12.84
N CYS A 31 -4.76 4.16 -13.03
CA CYS A 31 -5.95 3.74 -12.30
C CYS A 31 -6.59 2.56 -13.03
N GLU A 32 -5.89 1.44 -13.06
CA GLU A 32 -6.33 0.23 -13.74
C GLU A 32 -5.98 -0.98 -12.90
N LEU A 33 -6.88 -1.94 -12.84
CA LEU A 33 -6.65 -3.11 -12.01
C LEU A 33 -5.43 -3.91 -12.44
N SER A 34 -5.07 -3.84 -13.73
CA SER A 34 -3.89 -4.57 -14.19
C SER A 34 -2.60 -4.11 -13.52
N GLU A 35 -2.59 -2.89 -12.98
CA GLU A 35 -1.41 -2.39 -12.29
C GLU A 35 -1.17 -3.09 -10.97
N LEU A 36 -2.16 -3.81 -10.49
CA LEU A 36 -2.00 -4.54 -9.23
C LEU A 36 -0.85 -5.54 -9.32
N GLU A 37 -0.55 -6.02 -10.51
CA GLU A 37 0.54 -6.97 -10.68
C GLU A 37 1.88 -6.37 -10.27
N ARG A 38 2.06 -5.07 -10.48
CA ARG A 38 3.31 -4.43 -10.09
C ARG A 38 3.46 -4.42 -8.57
N ILE A 39 2.35 -4.18 -7.88
CA ILE A 39 2.38 -4.23 -6.41
C ILE A 39 2.68 -5.65 -5.96
N ARG A 40 2.04 -6.62 -6.62
CA ARG A 40 2.23 -8.02 -6.26
C ARG A 40 3.69 -8.43 -6.42
N GLU A 41 4.29 -8.09 -7.56
CA GLU A 41 5.67 -8.45 -7.80
C GLU A 41 6.59 -7.86 -6.76
N TYR A 42 6.34 -6.61 -6.40
CA TYR A 42 7.19 -5.99 -5.40
C TYR A 42 7.08 -6.68 -4.05
N ILE A 43 5.85 -6.93 -3.59
CA ILE A 43 5.65 -7.47 -2.27
C ILE A 43 6.21 -8.89 -2.16
N PHE A 44 5.99 -9.72 -3.18
CA PHE A 44 6.38 -11.11 -3.08
C PHE A 44 7.86 -11.35 -3.25
N GLN A 45 8.63 -10.34 -3.65
CA GLN A 45 10.09 -10.47 -3.66
C GLN A 45 10.70 -10.05 -2.32
N LEU A 46 9.93 -9.49 -1.42
CA LEU A 46 10.48 -9.04 -0.15
C LEU A 46 10.87 -10.22 0.72
N PRO A 47 11.91 -10.06 1.56
CA PRO A 47 12.35 -11.15 2.44
C PRO A 47 11.49 -11.23 3.70
N LEU A 48 10.20 -11.44 3.51
CA LEU A 48 9.25 -11.63 4.59
C LEU A 48 8.70 -13.04 4.50
N ASP A 49 8.20 -13.55 5.62
CA ASP A 49 7.61 -14.87 5.52
C ASP A 49 6.36 -14.81 4.66
N SER A 50 5.98 -15.97 4.12
CA SER A 50 4.92 -16.00 3.12
C SER A 50 3.58 -15.56 3.69
N GLY A 51 3.33 -15.84 4.97
CA GLY A 51 2.09 -15.43 5.57
C GLY A 51 1.96 -13.93 5.66
N LYS A 52 3.05 -13.27 6.03
CA LYS A 52 3.03 -11.82 6.13
C LYS A 52 2.89 -11.18 4.76
N LYS A 53 3.58 -11.71 3.76
CA LYS A 53 3.46 -11.17 2.41
C LYS A 53 2.02 -11.28 1.90
N LYS A 54 1.37 -12.41 2.17
CA LYS A 54 -0.01 -12.58 1.73
C LYS A 54 -0.93 -11.59 2.42
N LYS A 55 -0.73 -11.38 3.71
CA LYS A 55 -1.52 -10.40 4.45
C LYS A 55 -1.40 -9.02 3.84
N ILE A 56 -0.17 -8.60 3.61
CA ILE A 56 0.07 -7.26 3.07
C ILE A 56 -0.55 -7.14 1.69
N PHE A 57 -0.36 -8.16 0.86
CA PHE A 57 -0.88 -8.07 -0.50
C PHE A 57 -2.40 -8.07 -0.51
N LEU A 58 -3.03 -8.88 0.32
CA LEU A 58 -4.49 -8.89 0.36
C LEU A 58 -5.05 -7.52 0.73
N ALA A 59 -4.44 -6.89 1.72
CA ALA A 59 -4.88 -5.54 2.10
C ALA A 59 -4.68 -4.57 0.96
N CYS A 60 -3.52 -4.63 0.31
CA CYS A 60 -3.24 -3.74 -0.81
C CYS A 60 -4.23 -3.95 -1.95
N GLU A 61 -4.55 -5.21 -2.21
CA GLU A 61 -5.47 -5.53 -3.30
C GLU A 61 -6.83 -4.90 -3.05
N GLU A 62 -7.33 -5.00 -1.83
CA GLU A 62 -8.64 -4.45 -1.52
C GLU A 62 -8.65 -2.94 -1.63
N ILE A 63 -7.63 -2.29 -1.09
CA ILE A 63 -7.56 -0.83 -1.16
C ILE A 63 -7.39 -0.36 -2.59
N PHE A 64 -6.50 -0.99 -3.34
CA PHE A 64 -6.27 -0.59 -4.72
C PHE A 64 -7.53 -0.75 -5.56
N ALA A 65 -8.23 -1.87 -5.39
CA ALA A 65 -9.45 -2.09 -6.13
C ALA A 65 -10.51 -1.04 -5.79
N ASN A 66 -10.60 -0.66 -4.52
CA ASN A 66 -11.54 0.38 -4.14
C ASN A 66 -11.21 1.70 -4.83
N ILE A 67 -9.94 2.05 -4.88
CA ILE A 67 -9.56 3.29 -5.54
C ILE A 67 -9.91 3.22 -7.02
N VAL A 68 -9.56 2.13 -7.67
CA VAL A 68 -9.83 2.00 -9.10
C VAL A 68 -11.32 2.06 -9.39
N ASN A 69 -12.12 1.41 -8.54
CA ASN A 69 -13.54 1.30 -8.81
C ASN A 69 -14.34 2.53 -8.41
N TYR A 70 -13.88 3.31 -7.44
CA TYR A 70 -14.73 4.35 -6.88
C TYR A 70 -14.16 5.75 -6.88
N SER A 71 -12.86 5.92 -7.04
CA SER A 71 -12.29 7.26 -6.87
C SER A 71 -12.31 8.08 -8.15
N GLY A 72 -12.29 7.44 -9.32
CA GLY A 72 -12.17 8.19 -10.55
C GLY A 72 -10.83 8.89 -10.69
N ALA A 73 -9.80 8.36 -10.07
CA ALA A 73 -8.50 8.99 -10.06
C ALA A 73 -7.82 8.90 -11.42
N ASP A 74 -6.96 9.87 -11.69
CA ASP A 74 -6.09 9.84 -12.88
C ASP A 74 -4.83 9.06 -12.61
N TRP A 75 -4.38 9.08 -11.35
CA TRP A 75 -3.16 8.37 -11.00
C TRP A 75 -3.28 7.88 -9.57
N ILE A 76 -2.47 6.87 -9.27
CA ILE A 76 -2.39 6.29 -7.94
C ILE A 76 -0.92 6.13 -7.61
N GLN A 77 -0.54 6.48 -6.39
CA GLN A 77 0.80 6.23 -5.91
C GLN A 77 0.74 5.17 -4.82
N PHE A 78 1.65 4.23 -4.92
CA PHE A 78 1.82 3.20 -3.91
C PHE A 78 3.18 3.41 -3.27
N TYR A 79 3.19 3.60 -1.97
CA TYR A 79 4.42 3.80 -1.22
C TYR A 79 4.56 2.70 -0.17
N TYR A 80 5.74 2.11 -0.11
CA TYR A 80 6.02 1.04 0.83
C TYR A 80 7.30 1.36 1.58
N ASP A 81 7.28 1.13 2.89
CA ASP A 81 8.47 1.28 3.72
C ASP A 81 8.41 0.26 4.84
N SER A 82 9.49 -0.48 5.02
CA SER A 82 9.52 -1.44 6.11
C SER A 82 10.86 -1.38 6.80
N ARG A 83 10.83 -1.54 8.11
CA ARG A 83 12.01 -1.61 8.95
C ARG A 83 11.79 -2.68 9.99
N GLU A 84 12.66 -3.68 9.99
CA GLU A 84 12.55 -4.77 10.95
C GLU A 84 11.17 -5.37 10.93
N THR A 85 10.38 -5.16 11.98
CA THR A 85 9.05 -5.79 12.07
C THR A 85 7.91 -4.87 11.66
N GLU A 86 8.22 -3.63 11.27
CA GLU A 86 7.18 -2.67 10.92
C GLU A 86 7.11 -2.47 9.43
N VAL A 87 5.90 -2.55 8.89
CA VAL A 87 5.64 -2.30 7.47
C VAL A 87 4.61 -1.20 7.37
N HIS A 88 4.89 -0.21 6.54
CA HIS A 88 3.97 0.89 6.27
C HIS A 88 3.67 0.92 4.78
N VAL A 89 2.39 1.01 4.45
CA VAL A 89 1.95 1.11 3.07
C VAL A 89 1.03 2.31 2.96
N ILE A 90 1.28 3.14 1.95
CA ILE A 90 0.46 4.32 1.73
C ILE A 90 -0.02 4.32 0.28
N PHE A 91 -1.32 4.49 0.11
CA PHE A 91 -1.90 4.74 -1.20
C PHE A 91 -2.35 6.19 -1.27
N SER A 92 -1.98 6.86 -2.33
CA SER A 92 -2.38 8.23 -2.56
C SER A 92 -2.97 8.34 -3.97
N ASP A 93 -4.05 9.10 -4.12
CA ASP A 93 -4.64 9.28 -5.44
C ASP A 93 -5.31 10.63 -5.52
N ASN A 94 -5.57 11.06 -6.76
CA ASN A 94 -6.18 12.37 -6.98
C ASN A 94 -7.64 12.26 -7.39
N GLY A 95 -8.29 11.18 -7.01
CA GLY A 95 -9.71 11.02 -7.29
C GLY A 95 -10.58 11.84 -6.37
N LYS A 96 -11.87 11.67 -6.52
CA LYS A 96 -12.77 12.37 -5.63
C LYS A 96 -12.59 11.88 -4.20
N MET A 97 -12.92 12.76 -3.26
CA MET A 97 -12.77 12.42 -1.85
C MET A 97 -13.63 11.20 -1.53
N PHE A 98 -13.00 10.20 -0.96
CA PHE A 98 -13.69 8.98 -0.62
C PHE A 98 -12.94 8.30 0.52
N ASN A 99 -13.58 8.19 1.67
CA ASN A 99 -12.99 7.54 2.83
C ASN A 99 -13.58 6.15 2.96
N PRO A 100 -12.85 5.11 2.57
CA PRO A 100 -13.40 3.75 2.65
C PRO A 100 -13.59 3.28 4.08
N LEU A 101 -13.00 3.98 5.05
CA LEU A 101 -13.13 3.57 6.44
C LEU A 101 -14.45 4.00 7.04
N GLU A 102 -15.17 4.90 6.39
CA GLU A 102 -16.49 5.29 6.85
C GLU A 102 -17.51 4.32 6.30
N SER A 103 -17.88 3.38 7.09
CA SER A 103 -18.76 2.30 6.65
C SER A 103 -20.21 2.59 6.98
N LYS A 104 -20.62 3.82 6.82
CA LYS A 104 -21.99 4.15 7.14
C LYS A 104 -22.96 3.71 6.08
N ASN A 105 -22.47 3.33 4.92
CA ASN A 105 -23.33 2.83 3.86
C ASN A 105 -23.08 1.36 3.64
N GLU A 106 -23.44 0.61 4.65
CA GLU A 106 -23.26 -0.83 4.53
C GLU A 106 -24.05 -1.40 3.37
N LYS A 107 -25.15 -0.76 3.05
CA LYS A 107 -25.94 -1.22 1.91
C LYS A 107 -25.18 -1.09 0.61
N GLU A 108 -24.42 0.01 0.47
CA GLU A 108 -23.62 0.18 -0.72
C GLU A 108 -22.62 -0.94 -0.87
N PHE A 109 -22.01 -1.32 0.26
CA PHE A 109 -21.03 -2.37 0.22
C PHE A 109 -21.66 -3.72 -0.03
N GLU A 110 -22.88 -3.90 0.42
CA GLU A 110 -23.56 -5.16 0.17
C GLU A 110 -23.87 -5.35 -1.31
N ASP A 111 -24.09 -4.26 -2.01
CA ASP A 111 -24.34 -4.35 -3.44
C ASP A 111 -23.09 -4.78 -4.21
N PHE A 112 -21.93 -4.64 -3.60
CA PHE A 112 -20.67 -5.02 -4.21
C PHE A 112 -20.03 -6.03 -3.29
N ASP A 113 -20.19 -7.28 -3.60
CA ASP A 113 -19.81 -8.36 -2.70
C ASP A 113 -18.48 -8.13 -2.03
N ALA A 114 -17.49 -7.73 -2.82
CA ALA A 114 -16.15 -7.59 -2.29
C ALA A 114 -15.98 -6.32 -1.48
N GLY A 115 -16.78 -5.30 -1.77
CA GLY A 115 -16.54 -3.99 -1.19
C GLY A 115 -16.66 -3.95 0.32
N GLY A 116 -17.80 -4.39 0.83
CA GLY A 116 -18.03 -4.31 2.26
C GLY A 116 -17.14 -5.24 3.04
N MET A 117 -16.96 -6.44 2.54
CA MET A 117 -16.11 -7.41 3.22
C MET A 117 -14.65 -7.02 3.12
N GLY A 118 -14.27 -6.37 2.02
CA GLY A 118 -12.90 -6.00 1.82
C GLY A 118 -12.37 -5.07 2.88
N ILE A 119 -13.13 -4.04 3.25
CA ILE A 119 -12.67 -3.10 4.25
C ILE A 119 -12.59 -3.75 5.62
N SER A 120 -13.56 -4.59 5.97
CA SER A 120 -13.48 -5.31 7.22
C SER A 120 -12.23 -6.18 7.27
N LEU A 121 -11.95 -6.85 6.16
CA LEU A 121 -10.78 -7.69 6.08
C LEU A 121 -9.51 -6.87 6.26
N VAL A 122 -9.43 -5.72 5.59
CA VAL A 122 -8.25 -4.89 5.69
C VAL A 122 -8.01 -4.46 7.13
N LYS A 123 -9.10 -4.07 7.83
CA LYS A 123 -8.96 -3.64 9.21
C LYS A 123 -8.45 -4.76 10.10
N GLU A 124 -8.76 -6.00 9.76
CA GLU A 124 -8.25 -7.13 10.52
C GLU A 124 -6.81 -7.47 10.16
N LEU A 125 -6.44 -7.26 8.91
CA LEU A 125 -5.12 -7.65 8.45
C LEU A 125 -4.03 -6.70 8.93
N CYS A 126 -4.33 -5.41 9.02
CA CYS A 126 -3.31 -4.45 9.42
C CYS A 126 -3.46 -4.08 10.88
N SER A 127 -2.37 -3.60 11.47
CA SER A 127 -2.39 -3.20 12.88
C SER A 127 -2.96 -1.80 13.05
N ASP A 128 -2.94 -0.99 11.99
CA ASP A 128 -3.48 0.35 12.07
C ASP A 128 -3.77 0.82 10.66
N ILE A 129 -4.77 1.70 10.53
CA ILE A 129 -5.15 2.21 9.22
C ILE A 129 -5.75 3.60 9.40
N HIS A 130 -5.34 4.52 8.53
CA HIS A 130 -5.77 5.91 8.59
C HIS A 130 -6.07 6.43 7.20
N TYR A 131 -7.05 7.33 7.13
CA TYR A 131 -7.40 8.02 5.90
C TYR A 131 -7.34 9.52 6.14
N SER A 132 -6.86 10.26 5.14
CA SER A 132 -6.94 11.71 5.16
C SER A 132 -7.11 12.20 3.73
N ASN A 133 -7.57 13.44 3.60
CA ASN A 133 -7.63 14.10 2.30
C ASN A 133 -6.93 15.43 2.46
N THR A 134 -5.82 15.59 1.76
CA THR A 134 -4.98 16.75 1.91
C THR A 134 -4.66 17.30 0.52
N ASP A 135 -4.96 18.58 0.30
CA ASP A 135 -4.66 19.24 -0.98
C ASP A 135 -5.26 18.49 -2.15
N GLY A 136 -6.47 17.99 -1.97
CA GLY A 136 -7.18 17.30 -3.04
C GLY A 136 -6.72 15.88 -3.29
N LYS A 137 -5.91 15.33 -2.38
CA LYS A 137 -5.44 13.97 -2.53
C LYS A 137 -6.00 13.09 -1.44
N ASN A 138 -6.48 11.92 -1.82
CA ASN A 138 -6.82 10.90 -0.87
C ASN A 138 -5.53 10.21 -0.43
N ILE A 139 -5.36 10.03 0.86
CA ILE A 139 -4.18 9.39 1.39
C ILE A 139 -4.65 8.35 2.40
N LEU A 140 -4.35 7.10 2.10
CA LEU A 140 -4.71 6.01 3.00
C LEU A 140 -3.46 5.28 3.40
N SER A 141 -3.19 5.20 4.70
CA SER A 141 -1.99 4.56 5.20
C SER A 141 -2.36 3.36 6.05
N MET A 142 -1.58 2.30 5.89
CA MET A 142 -1.75 1.07 6.65
C MET A 142 -0.43 0.72 7.31
N GLU A 143 -0.54 0.15 8.48
CA GLU A 143 0.63 -0.31 9.21
C GLU A 143 0.47 -1.78 9.54
N PHE A 144 1.54 -2.54 9.37
CA PHE A 144 1.56 -3.96 9.71
C PHE A 144 2.72 -4.16 10.67
N SER A 145 2.41 -4.28 11.95
CA SER A 145 3.43 -4.46 12.98
C SER A 145 3.27 -5.81 13.63
N GLU A 146 4.39 -6.39 13.99
CA GLU A 146 4.36 -7.61 14.77
C GLU A 146 4.39 -7.28 16.23
N LYS A 147 3.73 -8.11 16.98
CA LYS A 147 3.70 -7.92 18.42
C LYS A 147 4.70 -8.79 19.12
#